data_7deeb803ec701e722c8ae763257adf8f
#
_entry.id   7deeb803ec701e722c8ae763257adf8f
#
_cell.length_a   1.000
_cell.length_b   1.000
_cell.length_c   1.000
_cell.angle_alpha   90.00
_cell.angle_beta   90.00
_cell.angle_gamma   90.00
#
_symmetry.space_group_name_H-M   'P 1'
#
loop_
_entity.id
_entity.type
_entity.pdbx_description
1 polymer ?
#
loop_
_entity_poly.entity_id
_entity_poly.type
_entity_poly.pdbx_seq_one_letter_code
_entity_poly.pdbx_strand_id
1 'polypeptide(L)'
;MPDTPASQPDFFVGWWEVVFRIRDGEQTDVTDIIEHIDAAANFTVFRDGERIGAGHHVDFTVDPDGFTNVPVAADPDLQIARELAIYRFSGDVLEVCKASEHAGRPTSFASPRGSGWTHAAIRRLSDDDPRIAAQR
;
A
#
# COMPACT_ATOMS: atom_id res chain seq x y z
N MET A 1 3.75 -21.16 -19.89
CA MET A 1 3.72 -19.72 -19.98
C MET A 1 4.82 -19.13 -19.10
N PRO A 2 5.68 -18.31 -19.64
CA PRO A 2 6.69 -17.70 -18.77
C PRO A 2 6.01 -16.83 -17.72
N ASP A 3 6.56 -16.83 -16.53
CA ASP A 3 6.06 -16.00 -15.47
C ASP A 3 6.18 -14.55 -15.87
N THR A 4 5.07 -13.84 -15.82
CA THR A 4 5.09 -12.41 -16.01
C THR A 4 5.67 -11.79 -14.75
N PRO A 5 6.67 -10.92 -14.85
CA PRO A 5 7.15 -10.22 -13.68
C PRO A 5 6.00 -9.53 -12.96
N ALA A 6 6.03 -9.53 -11.65
CA ALA A 6 5.04 -8.79 -10.89
C ALA A 6 5.05 -7.34 -11.34
N SER A 7 3.88 -6.79 -11.62
CA SER A 7 3.73 -5.40 -12.02
C SER A 7 2.54 -4.82 -11.30
N GLN A 8 2.63 -3.54 -10.96
CA GLN A 8 1.49 -2.83 -10.41
C GLN A 8 0.54 -2.43 -11.52
N PRO A 9 -0.77 -2.50 -11.30
CA PRO A 9 -1.72 -1.82 -12.17
C PRO A 9 -1.38 -0.32 -12.25
N ASP A 10 -1.61 0.29 -13.40
CA ASP A 10 -1.26 1.69 -13.64
C ASP A 10 -1.85 2.64 -12.60
N PHE A 11 -3.03 2.31 -12.06
CA PHE A 11 -3.68 3.17 -11.08
C PHE A 11 -2.96 3.20 -9.71
N PHE A 12 -2.04 2.28 -9.45
CA PHE A 12 -1.21 2.30 -8.24
C PHE A 12 0.13 2.99 -8.46
N VAL A 13 0.58 3.12 -9.69
CA VAL A 13 1.89 3.70 -10.00
C VAL A 13 1.87 5.19 -9.75
N GLY A 14 2.88 5.71 -9.05
CA GLY A 14 3.04 7.14 -8.84
C GLY A 14 3.43 7.49 -7.41
N TRP A 15 3.27 8.77 -7.10
CA TRP A 15 3.53 9.32 -5.78
C TRP A 15 2.22 9.54 -5.03
N TRP A 16 2.24 9.19 -3.75
CA TRP A 16 1.07 9.23 -2.89
C TRP A 16 1.42 9.84 -1.54
N GLU A 17 0.47 10.56 -0.93
CA GLU A 17 0.57 10.90 0.49
C GLU A 17 -0.36 9.97 1.27
N VAL A 18 0.07 9.55 2.45
CA VAL A 18 -0.78 8.73 3.32
C VAL A 18 -1.71 9.66 4.09
N VAL A 19 -3.02 9.49 3.90
CA VAL A 19 -4.04 10.32 4.53
C VAL A 19 -4.34 9.82 5.93
N PHE A 20 -4.55 8.52 6.07
CA PHE A 20 -4.71 7.87 7.37
C PHE A 20 -4.34 6.40 7.26
N ARG A 21 -4.03 5.81 8.39
CA ARG A 21 -3.83 4.36 8.49
C ARG A 21 -4.29 3.92 9.87
N ILE A 22 -5.20 2.94 9.88
CA ILE A 22 -5.71 2.32 11.10
C ILE A 22 -5.40 0.84 11.03
N ARG A 23 -4.69 0.33 12.02
CA ARG A 23 -4.30 -1.07 12.05
C ARG A 23 -4.80 -1.70 13.34
N ASP A 24 -5.62 -2.73 13.20
CA ASP A 24 -6.19 -3.48 14.33
C ASP A 24 -6.85 -2.54 15.35
N GLY A 25 -7.60 -1.56 14.86
CA GLY A 25 -8.30 -0.59 15.69
C GLY A 25 -7.47 0.59 16.18
N GLU A 26 -6.16 0.63 15.89
CA GLU A 26 -5.28 1.71 16.31
C GLU A 26 -4.87 2.58 15.14
N GLN A 27 -5.08 3.88 15.29
CA GLN A 27 -4.62 4.84 14.29
C GLN A 27 -3.12 5.05 14.43
N THR A 28 -2.39 4.87 13.32
CA THR A 28 -0.96 5.11 13.27
C THR A 28 -0.68 6.56 12.87
N ASP A 29 0.44 7.09 13.35
CA ASP A 29 0.90 8.43 12.94
C ASP A 29 1.45 8.36 11.52
N VAL A 30 0.76 9.00 10.59
CA VAL A 30 1.15 9.06 9.18
C VAL A 30 1.55 10.47 8.74
N THR A 31 1.82 11.35 9.71
CA THR A 31 2.21 12.73 9.43
C THR A 31 3.42 12.77 8.49
N ASP A 32 3.29 13.52 7.40
CA ASP A 32 4.35 13.73 6.40
C ASP A 32 4.87 12.46 5.73
N ILE A 33 4.08 11.38 5.74
CA ILE A 33 4.46 10.16 5.02
C ILE A 33 3.99 10.26 3.58
N ILE A 34 4.94 10.08 2.66
CA ILE A 34 4.65 9.89 1.24
C ILE A 34 5.25 8.58 0.79
N GLU A 35 4.68 7.99 -0.24
CA GLU A 35 5.22 6.76 -0.82
C GLU A 35 5.23 6.83 -2.34
N HIS A 36 6.20 6.15 -2.92
CA HIS A 36 6.34 6.00 -4.35
C HIS A 36 6.18 4.54 -4.72
N ILE A 37 5.36 4.28 -5.72
CA ILE A 37 5.12 2.95 -6.26
C ILE A 37 5.47 3.01 -7.74
N ASP A 38 6.39 2.14 -8.19
CA ASP A 38 6.79 2.11 -9.59
C ASP A 38 6.12 0.95 -10.34
N ALA A 39 6.32 0.92 -11.66
CA ALA A 39 5.68 -0.08 -12.53
C ALA A 39 6.18 -1.49 -12.27
N ALA A 40 7.35 -1.64 -11.67
CA ALA A 40 7.92 -2.95 -11.32
C ALA A 40 7.47 -3.43 -9.94
N ALA A 41 6.47 -2.77 -9.36
CA ALA A 41 5.89 -3.09 -8.06
C ALA A 41 6.84 -2.86 -6.87
N ASN A 42 7.84 -2.00 -7.04
CA ASN A 42 8.67 -1.54 -5.92
C ASN A 42 7.96 -0.38 -5.22
N PHE A 43 8.03 -0.37 -3.91
CA PHE A 43 7.52 0.76 -3.14
C PHE A 43 8.63 1.32 -2.24
N THR A 44 8.58 2.63 -2.04
CA THR A 44 9.51 3.36 -1.16
C THR A 44 8.69 4.33 -0.33
N VAL A 45 8.95 4.38 0.96
CA VAL A 45 8.22 5.21 1.92
C VAL A 45 9.17 6.23 2.53
N PHE A 46 8.72 7.48 2.57
CA PHE A 46 9.51 8.61 3.07
C PHE A 46 8.75 9.37 4.14
N ARG A 47 9.47 9.90 5.12
CA ARG A 47 8.95 10.88 6.08
C ARG A 47 9.96 12.00 6.20
N ASP A 48 9.50 13.24 5.98
CA ASP A 48 10.36 14.45 6.09
C ASP A 48 11.63 14.34 5.27
N GLY A 49 11.55 13.79 4.06
CA GLY A 49 12.71 13.67 3.18
C GLY A 49 13.59 12.47 3.47
N GLU A 50 13.28 11.69 4.49
CA GLU A 50 14.07 10.52 4.87
C GLU A 50 13.34 9.24 4.45
N ARG A 51 14.06 8.34 3.79
CA ARG A 51 13.51 7.04 3.44
C ARG A 51 13.40 6.19 4.71
N ILE A 52 12.16 5.79 5.04
CA ILE A 52 11.88 4.99 6.23
C ILE A 52 11.50 3.55 5.92
N GLY A 53 11.25 3.24 4.66
CA GLY A 53 10.93 1.88 4.27
C GLY A 53 11.01 1.69 2.76
N ALA A 54 11.19 0.45 2.36
CA ALA A 54 11.21 0.06 0.96
C ALA A 54 10.88 -1.43 0.86
N GLY A 55 10.42 -1.85 -0.32
CA GLY A 55 10.15 -3.24 -0.60
C GLY A 55 9.55 -3.38 -1.99
N HIS A 56 8.96 -4.54 -2.24
CA HIS A 56 8.27 -4.79 -3.49
C HIS A 56 7.10 -5.74 -3.26
N HIS A 57 6.17 -5.76 -4.20
CA HIS A 57 5.03 -6.68 -4.18
C HIS A 57 5.28 -7.78 -5.19
N VAL A 58 4.99 -9.02 -4.82
CA VAL A 58 5.00 -10.16 -5.75
C VAL A 58 3.59 -10.71 -5.84
N ASP A 59 3.31 -11.41 -6.93
CA ASP A 59 2.00 -12.05 -7.16
C ASP A 59 0.83 -11.08 -7.00
N PHE A 60 1.01 -9.82 -7.44
CA PHE A 60 -0.06 -8.83 -7.39
C PHE A 60 -1.13 -9.19 -8.42
N THR A 61 -2.33 -9.48 -7.95
CA THR A 61 -3.44 -9.90 -8.80
C THR A 61 -4.69 -9.12 -8.43
N VAL A 62 -5.27 -8.44 -9.43
CA VAL A 62 -6.57 -7.79 -9.26
C VAL A 62 -7.65 -8.78 -9.66
N ASP A 63 -8.68 -8.91 -8.84
CA ASP A 63 -9.82 -9.79 -9.06
C ASP A 63 -11.12 -9.02 -8.83
N PRO A 64 -12.31 -9.62 -9.12
CA PRO A 64 -13.57 -8.90 -8.93
C PRO A 64 -13.85 -8.46 -7.50
N ASP A 65 -13.21 -9.10 -6.52
CA ASP A 65 -13.44 -8.81 -5.10
C ASP A 65 -12.39 -7.87 -4.52
N GLY A 66 -11.35 -7.52 -5.27
CA GLY A 66 -10.28 -6.65 -4.80
C GLY A 66 -8.93 -7.03 -5.39
N PHE A 67 -7.90 -7.17 -4.53
CA PHE A 67 -6.61 -7.65 -4.99
C PHE A 67 -5.95 -8.54 -3.94
N THR A 68 -4.99 -9.32 -4.40
CA THR A 68 -4.10 -10.11 -3.55
C THR A 68 -2.66 -9.76 -3.90
N ASN A 69 -1.78 -9.79 -2.92
CA ASN A 69 -0.37 -9.58 -3.14
C ASN A 69 0.45 -10.17 -2.00
N VAL A 70 1.74 -10.36 -2.25
CA VAL A 70 2.70 -10.70 -1.20
C VAL A 70 3.70 -9.56 -1.12
N PRO A 71 3.61 -8.69 -0.11
CA PRO A 71 4.62 -7.67 0.07
C PRO A 71 5.92 -8.29 0.58
N VAL A 72 7.03 -7.86 0.01
CA VAL A 72 8.37 -8.30 0.41
C VAL A 72 9.13 -7.06 0.86
N ALA A 73 9.43 -6.99 2.15
CA ALA A 73 10.21 -5.88 2.68
C ALA A 73 11.66 -6.00 2.26
N ALA A 74 12.37 -4.87 2.25
CA ALA A 74 13.79 -4.86 2.00
C ALA A 74 14.59 -5.60 3.08
N ASP A 75 14.04 -5.71 4.29
CA ASP A 75 14.65 -6.46 5.38
C ASP A 75 14.34 -7.96 5.20
N PRO A 76 15.35 -8.81 4.93
CA PRO A 76 15.13 -10.22 4.69
C PRO A 76 14.62 -11.00 5.91
N ASP A 77 14.75 -10.45 7.11
CA ASP A 77 14.27 -11.10 8.32
C ASP A 77 12.76 -10.90 8.54
N LEU A 78 12.13 -10.00 7.79
CA LEU A 78 10.69 -9.79 7.86
C LEU A 78 9.99 -10.76 6.92
N GLN A 79 9.16 -11.61 7.49
CA GLN A 79 8.28 -12.49 6.73
C GLN A 79 6.88 -11.89 6.69
N ILE A 80 6.41 -11.59 5.48
CA ILE A 80 5.10 -10.99 5.29
C ILE A 80 4.24 -11.99 4.53
N ALA A 81 3.10 -12.30 5.12
CA ALA A 81 2.14 -13.23 4.53
C ALA A 81 1.43 -12.59 3.33
N ARG A 82 0.82 -13.44 2.50
CA ARG A 82 -0.05 -12.95 1.43
C ARG A 82 -1.16 -12.10 2.03
N GLU A 83 -1.43 -10.97 1.38
CA GLU A 83 -2.49 -10.06 1.78
C GLU A 83 -3.67 -10.18 0.83
N LEU A 84 -4.87 -10.09 1.40
CA LEU A 84 -6.13 -9.99 0.68
C LEU A 84 -6.72 -8.62 0.96
N ALA A 85 -7.17 -7.93 -0.08
CA ALA A 85 -7.60 -6.54 0.06
C ALA A 85 -8.85 -6.23 -0.73
N ILE A 86 -9.58 -5.23 -0.25
CA ILE A 86 -10.60 -4.52 -1.02
C ILE A 86 -10.12 -3.09 -1.20
N TYR A 87 -10.55 -2.43 -2.27
CA TYR A 87 -10.15 -1.05 -2.55
C TYR A 87 -11.26 -0.32 -3.29
N ARG A 88 -11.22 1.00 -3.18
CA ARG A 88 -12.11 1.89 -3.95
C ARG A 88 -11.45 3.23 -4.16
N PHE A 89 -11.84 3.88 -5.26
CA PHE A 89 -11.41 5.24 -5.57
C PHE A 89 -12.49 6.24 -5.25
N SER A 90 -12.06 7.41 -4.75
CA SER A 90 -12.91 8.58 -4.59
C SER A 90 -12.08 9.78 -5.05
N GLY A 91 -12.24 10.19 -6.32
CA GLY A 91 -11.39 11.20 -6.92
C GLY A 91 -9.94 10.76 -6.98
N ASP A 92 -9.06 11.53 -6.35
CA ASP A 92 -7.62 11.24 -6.27
C ASP A 92 -7.23 10.43 -5.04
N VAL A 93 -8.22 9.97 -4.26
CA VAL A 93 -7.97 9.17 -3.06
C VAL A 93 -8.28 7.71 -3.35
N LEU A 94 -7.31 6.86 -3.01
CA LEU A 94 -7.47 5.41 -3.04
C LEU A 94 -7.60 4.92 -1.60
N GLU A 95 -8.73 4.31 -1.30
CA GLU A 95 -8.99 3.70 0.00
C GLU A 95 -8.81 2.20 -0.10
N VAL A 96 -8.08 1.62 0.85
CA VAL A 96 -7.73 0.19 0.86
C VAL A 96 -8.02 -0.38 2.24
N CYS A 97 -8.57 -1.57 2.27
CA CYS A 97 -8.64 -2.35 3.50
C CYS A 97 -8.06 -3.73 3.21
N LYS A 98 -7.06 -4.14 3.98
CA LYS A 98 -6.33 -5.37 3.71
C LYS A 98 -6.06 -6.14 5.00
N ALA A 99 -5.86 -7.44 4.84
CA ALA A 99 -5.55 -8.35 5.92
C ALA A 99 -4.68 -9.49 5.42
N SER A 100 -4.00 -10.18 6.33
CA SER A 100 -3.32 -11.43 5.96
C SER A 100 -4.35 -12.46 5.51
N GLU A 101 -3.93 -13.42 4.71
CA GLU A 101 -4.83 -14.49 4.26
C GLU A 101 -5.41 -15.29 5.42
N HIS A 102 -4.73 -15.34 6.56
CA HIS A 102 -5.23 -16.03 7.74
C HIS A 102 -6.44 -15.34 8.36
N ALA A 103 -6.49 -14.01 8.27
CA ALA A 103 -7.63 -13.25 8.77
C ALA A 103 -8.77 -13.16 7.75
N GLY A 104 -8.49 -13.52 6.51
CA GLY A 104 -9.46 -13.45 5.43
C GLY A 104 -9.62 -12.06 4.85
N ARG A 105 -10.23 -11.99 3.66
CA ARG A 105 -10.45 -10.72 2.96
C ARG A 105 -11.42 -9.84 3.76
N PRO A 106 -11.06 -8.57 4.01
CA PRO A 106 -12.01 -7.66 4.64
C PRO A 106 -13.30 -7.52 3.84
N THR A 107 -14.40 -7.32 4.53
CA THR A 107 -15.72 -7.18 3.94
C THR A 107 -16.25 -5.76 4.03
N SER A 108 -15.50 -4.87 4.67
CA SER A 108 -15.84 -3.45 4.80
C SER A 108 -14.58 -2.63 4.95
N PHE A 109 -14.69 -1.32 4.72
CA PHE A 109 -13.59 -0.38 4.90
C PHE A 109 -13.56 0.06 6.36
N ALA A 110 -12.90 -0.74 7.18
CA ALA A 110 -12.79 -0.52 8.62
C ALA A 110 -11.62 -1.32 9.16
N SER A 111 -11.18 -1.00 10.37
CA SER A 111 -10.15 -1.77 11.07
C SER A 111 -10.58 -1.95 12.52
N PRO A 112 -11.54 -2.85 12.78
CA PRO A 112 -11.96 -3.09 14.15
C PRO A 112 -10.84 -3.69 14.99
N ARG A 113 -10.85 -3.38 16.26
CA ARG A 113 -9.89 -3.97 17.21
C ARG A 113 -10.06 -5.49 17.21
N GLY A 114 -8.94 -6.20 17.12
CA GLY A 114 -8.92 -7.66 17.07
C GLY A 114 -9.10 -8.24 15.67
N SER A 115 -9.36 -7.41 14.65
CA SER A 115 -9.58 -7.88 13.28
C SER A 115 -8.29 -8.23 12.55
N GLY A 116 -7.18 -7.62 12.93
CA GLY A 116 -5.95 -7.71 12.16
C GLY A 116 -6.01 -6.99 10.81
N TRP A 117 -7.09 -6.24 10.54
CA TRP A 117 -7.25 -5.50 9.29
C TRP A 117 -6.49 -4.18 9.33
N THR A 118 -5.98 -3.77 8.17
CA THR A 118 -5.39 -2.45 7.98
C THR A 118 -6.28 -1.67 7.01
N HIS A 119 -6.83 -0.57 7.50
CA HIS A 119 -7.65 0.35 6.71
C HIS A 119 -6.84 1.62 6.50
N ALA A 120 -6.63 2.00 5.24
CA ALA A 120 -5.80 3.13 4.90
C ALA A 120 -6.36 3.88 3.71
N ALA A 121 -6.00 5.14 3.61
CA ALA A 121 -6.28 5.93 2.42
C ALA A 121 -5.01 6.66 2.01
N ILE A 122 -4.78 6.71 0.70
CA ILE A 122 -3.68 7.44 0.11
C ILE A 122 -4.23 8.38 -0.95
N ARG A 123 -3.63 9.56 -1.06
CA ARG A 123 -4.02 10.57 -2.05
C ARG A 123 -2.89 10.73 -3.05
N ARG A 124 -3.25 10.74 -4.34
CA ARG A 124 -2.26 10.94 -5.40
C ARG A 124 -1.69 12.36 -5.33
N LEU A 125 -0.37 12.44 -5.36
CA LEU A 125 0.33 13.72 -5.46
C LEU A 125 0.50 14.09 -6.92
N SER A 126 0.47 15.40 -7.22
CA SER A 126 0.81 15.87 -8.55
C SER A 126 2.32 15.76 -8.76
N ASP A 127 2.73 15.61 -10.03
CA ASP A 127 4.14 15.39 -10.36
C ASP A 127 5.03 16.57 -9.96
N ASP A 128 4.47 17.75 -9.78
CA ASP A 128 5.19 18.96 -9.40
C ASP A 128 5.12 19.25 -7.89
N ASP A 129 4.61 18.31 -7.09
CA ASP A 129 4.57 18.48 -5.65
C ASP A 129 5.99 18.63 -5.09
N PRO A 130 6.28 19.69 -4.29
CA PRO A 130 7.64 19.93 -3.82
C PRO A 130 8.19 18.83 -2.94
N ARG A 131 7.34 18.00 -2.32
CA ARG A 131 7.81 16.87 -1.52
C ARG A 131 8.46 15.80 -2.39
N ILE A 132 8.04 15.66 -3.65
CA ILE A 132 8.63 14.71 -4.59
C ILE A 132 10.06 15.13 -4.92
N ALA A 133 10.28 16.40 -5.21
CA ALA A 133 11.60 16.91 -5.54
C ALA A 133 12.60 16.72 -4.40
N ALA A 134 12.14 16.77 -3.14
CA ALA A 134 12.99 16.60 -1.98
C ALA A 134 13.52 15.15 -1.82
N GLN A 135 12.95 14.19 -2.56
CA GLN A 135 13.34 12.78 -2.48
C GLN A 135 14.29 12.35 -3.60
N ARG A 136 14.57 13.24 -4.54
CA ARG A 136 15.41 12.92 -5.69
C ARG A 136 16.87 13.30 -5.47
#